data_a736a11639c5561725a5abd7dba91da0
#
_entry.id   a736a11639c5561725a5abd7dba91da0
#
_cell.length_a   1.000
_cell.length_b   1.000
_cell.length_c   1.000
_cell.angle_alpha   90.00
_cell.angle_beta   90.00
_cell.angle_gamma   90.00
#
_symmetry.space_group_name_H-M   'P 1'
#
loop_
_entity.id
_entity.type
_entity.pdbx_description
1 polymer ?
#
loop_
_entity_poly.entity_id
_entity_poly.type
_entity_poly.pdbx_seq_one_letter_code
_entity_poly.pdbx_strand_id
1 'polypeptide(L)'
;MGSPFRDFDEVLTCGSRWLRFAAVAVAVVVAAGPGIAAEEERVGPERCGECHKKEYKAWLLSSHSSLLTDGYDEYTTDEVEAIAEDLDVFDVESDGICDGCHFNTYRDVLDEEELTATDCEACHGPAAGWVDVHSSFGARDGKQIRSVEDESPEHRQKRVQQSLRRGWRSPTHSTVALVNQCFLCHLGPDEEIVNDGGHMAGSRIDLVSWLSGEIRHNFQRTGQGENAPLTPERRRILHIIGRSLDVEHGIRGLTEAYSEGPFLRSLNLRIERSLGELKKVSAKTDLNEVREIIRLAETVPRKAGGGGRVKARSVADRIHSEVERFAAKHDGSQLAVIDPLITTRVVGRPSTGNE
;
A
#
# COMPACT_ATOMS: atom_id res chain seq x y z
N MET A 1 55.20 65.08 6.58
CA MET A 1 55.19 65.76 7.92
C MET A 1 54.51 64.75 8.81
N GLY A 2 55.24 64.05 9.57
CA GLY A 2 55.91 64.16 10.79
C GLY A 2 55.40 63.04 11.70
N SER A 3 56.22 62.01 11.87
CA SER A 3 56.20 61.10 13.01
C SER A 3 56.59 61.86 14.27
N PRO A 4 56.40 61.42 15.50
CA PRO A 4 57.26 60.37 16.02
C PRO A 4 56.68 59.42 17.12
N PHE A 5 57.33 58.24 17.16
CA PHE A 5 57.75 57.40 18.28
C PHE A 5 57.51 57.84 19.72
N ARG A 6 57.13 56.87 20.55
CA ARG A 6 57.83 56.52 21.81
C ARG A 6 57.49 55.15 22.33
N ASP A 7 58.53 54.38 22.53
CA ASP A 7 58.61 53.17 23.38
C ASP A 7 58.39 53.46 24.83
N PHE A 8 57.89 52.46 25.55
CA PHE A 8 58.38 52.15 26.93
C PHE A 8 58.12 50.67 27.25
N ASP A 9 59.24 49.96 27.42
CA ASP A 9 59.31 48.67 28.09
C ASP A 9 58.94 48.84 29.59
N GLU A 10 58.22 47.85 30.12
CA GLU A 10 58.48 47.39 31.49
C GLU A 10 58.14 45.92 31.68
N VAL A 11 59.12 45.17 32.03
CA VAL A 11 59.13 43.78 32.48
C VAL A 11 58.59 43.72 33.91
N LEU A 12 57.81 42.70 34.26
CA LEU A 12 57.96 41.96 35.52
C LEU A 12 56.98 40.79 35.66
N THR A 13 57.51 39.62 35.55
CA THR A 13 57.48 38.45 36.47
C THR A 13 56.17 37.81 36.92
N CYS A 14 56.09 36.51 36.57
CA CYS A 14 55.80 35.36 37.46
C CYS A 14 54.38 35.13 37.98
N GLY A 15 53.82 34.07 37.56
CA GLY A 15 52.62 33.49 38.14
C GLY A 15 52.10 32.26 37.41
N SER A 16 52.79 31.14 37.56
CA SER A 16 52.40 29.84 37.05
C SER A 16 51.06 29.39 37.63
N ARG A 17 49.98 29.42 36.89
CA ARG A 17 48.75 28.69 37.21
C ARG A 17 48.47 27.69 36.10
N TRP A 18 48.71 26.43 36.41
CA TRP A 18 48.35 25.28 35.63
C TRP A 18 46.80 25.20 35.49
N LEU A 19 46.26 25.67 34.40
CA LEU A 19 44.87 25.35 34.02
C LEU A 19 44.87 23.97 33.35
N ARG A 20 44.33 23.00 34.07
CA ARG A 20 44.02 21.67 33.54
C ARG A 20 42.85 21.83 32.58
N PHE A 21 43.11 21.75 31.26
CA PHE A 21 42.06 21.55 30.26
C PHE A 21 41.57 20.13 30.37
N ALA A 22 40.39 19.95 30.99
CA ALA A 22 39.63 18.74 30.88
C ALA A 22 39.09 18.65 29.42
N ALA A 23 39.66 17.77 28.61
CA ALA A 23 39.12 17.43 27.31
C ALA A 23 37.80 16.70 27.53
N VAL A 24 36.67 17.38 27.34
CA VAL A 24 35.36 16.74 27.23
C VAL A 24 35.29 16.09 25.87
N ALA A 25 35.50 14.79 25.83
CA ALA A 25 35.21 14.00 24.65
C ALA A 25 33.68 13.97 24.45
N VAL A 26 33.16 14.81 23.59
CA VAL A 26 31.76 14.70 23.11
C VAL A 26 31.70 13.47 22.22
N ALA A 27 31.22 12.36 22.77
CA ALA A 27 30.82 11.21 21.96
C ALA A 27 29.60 11.61 21.12
N VAL A 28 29.82 11.92 19.84
CA VAL A 28 28.74 12.05 18.89
C VAL A 28 28.18 10.64 18.68
N VAL A 29 27.11 10.32 19.40
CA VAL A 29 26.26 9.18 19.08
C VAL A 29 25.55 9.56 17.77
N VAL A 30 26.10 9.10 16.65
CA VAL A 30 25.37 9.07 15.38
C VAL A 30 24.24 8.08 15.63
N ALA A 31 23.07 8.58 16.03
CA ALA A 31 21.85 7.81 15.93
C ALA A 31 21.73 7.46 14.44
N ALA A 32 21.89 6.19 14.11
CA ALA A 32 21.48 5.69 12.82
C ALA A 32 19.99 6.09 12.68
N GLY A 33 19.72 7.08 11.86
CA GLY A 33 18.36 7.41 11.46
C GLY A 33 17.71 6.14 10.88
N PRO A 34 16.38 6.05 10.83
CA PRO A 34 15.73 4.97 10.13
C PRO A 34 16.37 4.89 8.74
N GLY A 35 16.96 3.71 8.44
CA GLY A 35 17.66 3.51 7.19
C GLY A 35 16.76 4.04 6.07
N ILE A 36 17.34 4.79 5.15
CA ILE A 36 16.74 5.03 3.84
C ILE A 36 16.25 3.65 3.42
N ALA A 37 14.93 3.49 3.27
CA ALA A 37 14.35 2.26 2.77
C ALA A 37 15.15 1.96 1.50
N ALA A 38 15.88 0.85 1.47
CA ALA A 38 16.46 0.35 0.24
C ALA A 38 15.30 0.38 -0.75
N GLU A 39 15.50 0.99 -1.92
CA GLU A 39 14.57 0.92 -3.02
C GLU A 39 14.11 -0.52 -3.07
N GLU A 40 12.81 -0.76 -2.84
CA GLU A 40 12.31 -2.10 -2.52
C GLU A 40 12.40 -2.90 -3.81
N GLU A 41 13.50 -3.63 -3.98
CA GLU A 41 13.84 -4.37 -5.18
C GLU A 41 12.81 -5.48 -5.43
N ARG A 42 12.33 -5.53 -6.66
CA ARG A 42 11.35 -6.50 -7.15
C ARG A 42 12.06 -7.66 -7.86
N VAL A 43 11.42 -8.82 -7.88
CA VAL A 43 11.95 -10.06 -8.49
C VAL A 43 11.16 -10.51 -9.72
N GLY A 44 10.07 -9.82 -10.05
CA GLY A 44 9.19 -10.14 -11.17
C GLY A 44 8.18 -11.26 -10.92
N PRO A 45 7.10 -11.28 -11.70
CA PRO A 45 5.99 -12.21 -11.50
C PRO A 45 6.37 -13.67 -11.81
N GLU A 46 7.33 -13.93 -12.70
CA GLU A 46 7.83 -15.27 -13.06
C GLU A 46 8.41 -15.98 -11.85
N ARG A 47 9.15 -15.27 -11.00
CA ARG A 47 9.72 -15.82 -9.76
C ARG A 47 8.63 -16.32 -8.79
N CYS A 48 7.51 -15.65 -8.74
CA CYS A 48 6.33 -16.11 -7.97
C CYS A 48 5.70 -17.34 -8.63
N GLY A 49 5.59 -17.31 -9.96
CA GLY A 49 5.02 -18.37 -10.80
C GLY A 49 5.75 -19.73 -10.71
N GLU A 50 7.03 -19.76 -10.34
CA GLU A 50 7.78 -21.02 -10.13
C GLU A 50 7.07 -21.95 -9.11
N CYS A 51 6.50 -21.37 -8.05
CA CYS A 51 5.79 -22.08 -6.99
C CYS A 51 4.28 -21.89 -7.05
N HIS A 52 3.80 -20.68 -7.34
CA HIS A 52 2.39 -20.28 -7.38
C HIS A 52 1.80 -20.36 -8.80
N LYS A 53 1.95 -21.49 -9.47
CA LYS A 53 1.61 -21.67 -10.89
C LYS A 53 0.16 -21.36 -11.25
N LYS A 54 -0.79 -21.67 -10.37
CA LYS A 54 -2.22 -21.42 -10.62
C LYS A 54 -2.59 -19.96 -10.36
N GLU A 55 -2.00 -19.36 -9.36
CA GLU A 55 -2.14 -17.95 -9.05
C GLU A 55 -1.55 -17.10 -10.18
N TYR A 56 -0.37 -17.45 -10.68
CA TYR A 56 0.28 -16.81 -11.82
C TYR A 56 -0.59 -16.89 -13.09
N LYS A 57 -1.16 -18.07 -13.39
CA LYS A 57 -2.10 -18.19 -14.51
C LYS A 57 -3.37 -17.37 -14.32
N ALA A 58 -3.91 -17.30 -13.11
CA ALA A 58 -5.07 -16.46 -12.81
C ALA A 58 -4.75 -14.98 -13.01
N TRP A 59 -3.55 -14.54 -12.64
CA TRP A 59 -3.08 -13.17 -12.90
C TRP A 59 -2.96 -12.89 -14.40
N LEU A 60 -2.35 -13.78 -15.18
CA LEU A 60 -2.24 -13.67 -16.65
C LEU A 60 -3.58 -13.55 -17.38
N LEU A 61 -4.68 -13.96 -16.74
CA LEU A 61 -6.04 -13.87 -17.28
C LEU A 61 -6.82 -12.66 -16.75
N SER A 62 -6.19 -11.84 -15.92
CA SER A 62 -6.80 -10.63 -15.34
C SER A 62 -6.37 -9.39 -16.10
N SER A 63 -7.15 -8.32 -16.00
CA SER A 63 -6.79 -7.01 -16.52
C SER A 63 -5.49 -6.45 -15.93
N HIS A 64 -5.09 -6.89 -14.73
CA HIS A 64 -3.84 -6.47 -14.10
C HIS A 64 -2.57 -6.99 -14.78
N SER A 65 -2.64 -7.99 -15.66
CA SER A 65 -1.48 -8.49 -16.38
C SER A 65 -1.20 -7.74 -17.69
N SER A 66 -2.14 -6.90 -18.13
CA SER A 66 -2.02 -6.15 -19.38
C SER A 66 -1.32 -4.82 -19.13
N LEU A 67 -0.36 -4.49 -19.97
CA LEU A 67 0.23 -3.16 -20.02
C LEU A 67 -0.79 -2.17 -20.59
N LEU A 68 -0.73 -0.93 -20.15
CA LEU A 68 -1.58 0.15 -20.65
C LEU A 68 -1.44 0.34 -22.17
N THR A 69 -0.26 0.05 -22.70
CA THR A 69 0.09 0.14 -24.13
C THR A 69 -0.45 -1.03 -24.97
N ASP A 70 -0.91 -2.13 -24.36
CA ASP A 70 -1.44 -3.30 -25.06
C ASP A 70 -2.88 -3.14 -25.56
N GLY A 71 -3.57 -2.06 -25.21
CA GLY A 71 -4.94 -1.76 -25.61
C GLY A 71 -6.01 -2.70 -25.00
N TYR A 72 -5.68 -3.40 -23.92
CA TYR A 72 -6.60 -4.30 -23.20
C TYR A 72 -7.34 -3.64 -22.03
N ASP A 73 -6.98 -2.42 -21.70
CA ASP A 73 -7.59 -1.70 -20.58
C ASP A 73 -8.86 -0.93 -20.99
N GLU A 74 -9.56 -0.33 -20.02
CA GLU A 74 -10.75 0.50 -20.25
C GLU A 74 -10.48 1.70 -21.18
N TYR A 75 -9.19 2.03 -21.38
CA TYR A 75 -8.73 3.07 -22.30
C TYR A 75 -8.27 2.47 -23.62
N THR A 76 -8.72 3.07 -24.71
CA THR A 76 -8.14 2.84 -26.03
C THR A 76 -6.75 3.51 -26.10
N THR A 77 -5.93 3.13 -27.06
CA THR A 77 -4.64 3.79 -27.32
C THR A 77 -4.84 5.29 -27.53
N ASP A 78 -5.89 5.71 -28.21
CA ASP A 78 -6.22 7.12 -28.47
C ASP A 78 -6.52 7.88 -27.17
N GLU A 79 -7.15 7.25 -26.18
CA GLU A 79 -7.43 7.86 -24.87
C GLU A 79 -6.16 8.03 -24.03
N VAL A 80 -5.26 7.05 -24.07
CA VAL A 80 -3.96 7.13 -23.39
C VAL A 80 -3.11 8.24 -24.00
N GLU A 81 -3.06 8.32 -25.34
CA GLU A 81 -2.33 9.37 -26.05
C GLU A 81 -2.89 10.76 -25.72
N ALA A 82 -4.22 10.92 -25.66
CA ALA A 82 -4.86 12.19 -25.30
C ALA A 82 -4.51 12.64 -23.87
N ILE A 83 -4.53 11.71 -22.89
CA ILE A 83 -4.13 12.00 -21.50
C ILE A 83 -2.66 12.39 -21.43
N ALA A 84 -1.78 11.68 -22.16
CA ALA A 84 -0.35 11.96 -22.21
C ALA A 84 -0.07 13.34 -22.84
N GLU A 85 -0.79 13.71 -23.93
CA GLU A 85 -0.69 15.02 -24.56
C GLU A 85 -1.13 16.14 -23.61
N ASP A 86 -2.27 15.98 -22.91
CA ASP A 86 -2.80 16.97 -21.97
C ASP A 86 -1.88 17.19 -20.75
N LEU A 87 -1.04 16.19 -20.42
CA LEU A 87 -0.09 16.24 -19.30
C LEU A 87 1.37 16.51 -19.73
N ASP A 88 1.60 16.81 -21.03
CA ASP A 88 2.96 16.96 -21.59
C ASP A 88 3.87 15.72 -21.35
N VAL A 89 3.30 14.52 -21.25
CA VAL A 89 4.01 13.24 -21.09
C VAL A 89 4.44 12.73 -22.45
N PHE A 90 5.74 12.56 -22.65
CA PHE A 90 6.29 12.09 -23.92
C PHE A 90 6.28 10.56 -24.05
N ASP A 91 6.50 9.86 -22.95
CA ASP A 91 6.59 8.40 -22.92
C ASP A 91 5.91 7.88 -21.64
N VAL A 92 4.76 7.25 -21.79
CA VAL A 92 3.92 6.79 -20.67
C VAL A 92 4.55 5.64 -19.87
N GLU A 93 5.47 4.88 -20.48
CA GLU A 93 6.13 3.74 -19.83
C GLU A 93 7.29 4.16 -18.92
N SER A 94 7.89 5.32 -19.19
CA SER A 94 9.03 5.84 -18.44
C SER A 94 8.73 7.08 -17.61
N ASP A 95 7.55 7.68 -17.76
CA ASP A 95 7.15 8.85 -16.98
C ASP A 95 6.56 8.44 -15.63
N GLY A 96 7.15 8.94 -14.55
CA GLY A 96 6.77 8.60 -13.17
C GLY A 96 5.33 8.98 -12.80
N ILE A 97 4.60 9.75 -13.64
CA ILE A 97 3.19 10.09 -13.38
C ILE A 97 2.26 8.90 -13.68
N CYS A 98 2.63 8.05 -14.65
CA CYS A 98 1.90 6.84 -15.04
C CYS A 98 2.40 5.60 -14.29
N ASP A 99 3.70 5.60 -13.95
CA ASP A 99 4.36 4.52 -13.22
C ASP A 99 3.74 4.28 -11.83
N GLY A 100 4.01 3.13 -11.25
CA GLY A 100 3.50 2.75 -9.93
C GLY A 100 2.01 2.38 -9.88
N CYS A 101 1.20 2.80 -10.87
CA CYS A 101 -0.18 2.36 -11.05
C CYS A 101 -0.33 1.41 -12.24
N HIS A 102 0.25 1.76 -13.37
CA HIS A 102 0.13 1.01 -14.62
C HIS A 102 1.35 0.17 -14.95
N PHE A 103 2.52 0.56 -14.48
CA PHE A 103 3.78 -0.11 -14.77
C PHE A 103 4.56 -0.38 -13.49
N ASN A 104 5.29 -1.49 -13.47
CA ASN A 104 6.29 -1.82 -12.47
C ASN A 104 7.56 -2.27 -13.16
N THR A 105 8.71 -1.95 -12.59
CA THR A 105 10.00 -2.43 -13.07
C THR A 105 10.59 -3.43 -12.10
N TYR A 106 11.31 -4.41 -12.61
CA TYR A 106 12.07 -5.37 -11.82
C TYR A 106 13.39 -5.71 -12.56
N ARG A 107 14.34 -6.33 -11.86
CA ARG A 107 15.54 -6.86 -12.50
C ARG A 107 15.44 -8.35 -12.69
N ASP A 108 15.69 -8.77 -13.91
CA ASP A 108 15.68 -10.18 -14.27
C ASP A 108 16.95 -10.93 -13.78
N VAL A 109 17.08 -12.20 -14.12
CA VAL A 109 18.22 -13.03 -13.74
C VAL A 109 19.54 -12.63 -14.42
N LEU A 110 19.50 -11.77 -15.43
CA LEU A 110 20.65 -11.22 -16.14
C LEU A 110 20.98 -9.79 -15.66
N ASP A 111 20.31 -9.30 -14.63
CA ASP A 111 20.40 -7.93 -14.10
C ASP A 111 19.95 -6.87 -15.13
N GLU A 112 19.08 -7.27 -16.08
CA GLU A 112 18.45 -6.37 -17.03
C GLU A 112 17.14 -5.84 -16.41
N GLU A 113 16.82 -4.57 -16.68
CA GLU A 113 15.57 -3.96 -16.21
C GLU A 113 14.43 -4.33 -17.16
N GLU A 114 13.39 -4.93 -16.60
CA GLU A 114 12.21 -5.38 -17.31
C GLU A 114 10.98 -4.65 -16.82
N LEU A 115 10.07 -4.35 -17.75
CA LEU A 115 8.79 -3.74 -17.47
C LEU A 115 7.72 -4.81 -17.29
N THR A 116 6.86 -4.63 -16.28
CA THR A 116 5.66 -5.46 -16.09
C THR A 116 4.46 -4.58 -15.75
N ALA A 117 3.27 -5.09 -15.99
CA ALA A 117 2.02 -4.47 -15.55
C ALA A 117 1.85 -4.60 -14.01
N THR A 118 0.65 -4.38 -13.50
CA THR A 118 0.34 -4.54 -12.06
C THR A 118 0.48 -6.01 -11.65
N ASP A 119 1.63 -6.39 -11.15
CA ASP A 119 2.03 -7.77 -10.86
C ASP A 119 1.72 -8.22 -9.42
N CYS A 120 2.25 -9.41 -9.06
CA CYS A 120 2.11 -10.00 -7.72
C CYS A 120 2.65 -9.05 -6.63
N GLU A 121 3.77 -8.39 -6.90
CA GLU A 121 4.48 -7.56 -5.92
C GLU A 121 3.82 -6.20 -5.69
N ALA A 122 3.03 -5.71 -6.66
CA ALA A 122 2.21 -4.52 -6.47
C ALA A 122 1.24 -4.68 -5.28
N CYS A 123 0.67 -5.88 -5.15
CA CYS A 123 -0.23 -6.22 -4.04
C CYS A 123 0.52 -6.81 -2.84
N HIS A 124 1.41 -7.80 -3.06
CA HIS A 124 2.04 -8.60 -2.01
C HIS A 124 3.33 -7.99 -1.44
N GLY A 125 3.81 -6.90 -2.01
CA GLY A 125 5.03 -6.17 -1.62
C GLY A 125 6.27 -6.65 -2.36
N PRO A 126 7.21 -5.74 -2.64
CA PRO A 126 8.50 -6.03 -3.26
C PRO A 126 9.19 -7.21 -2.60
N ALA A 127 9.60 -8.22 -3.39
CA ALA A 127 9.84 -9.55 -2.86
C ALA A 127 11.31 -9.90 -2.62
N ALA A 128 12.27 -9.16 -3.16
CA ALA A 128 13.70 -9.47 -3.01
C ALA A 128 14.11 -9.66 -1.54
N GLY A 129 13.55 -8.86 -0.64
CA GLY A 129 13.84 -8.94 0.79
C GLY A 129 13.24 -10.15 1.50
N TRP A 130 12.18 -10.77 0.99
CA TRP A 130 11.42 -11.79 1.72
C TRP A 130 11.18 -13.11 0.97
N VAL A 131 11.32 -13.18 -0.35
CA VAL A 131 10.96 -14.35 -1.15
C VAL A 131 11.69 -15.63 -0.72
N ASP A 132 12.99 -15.54 -0.44
CA ASP A 132 13.80 -16.70 -0.02
C ASP A 132 13.41 -17.19 1.39
N VAL A 133 13.10 -16.25 2.29
CA VAL A 133 12.58 -16.60 3.62
C VAL A 133 11.21 -17.22 3.50
N HIS A 134 10.33 -16.65 2.68
CA HIS A 134 8.98 -17.14 2.46
C HIS A 134 8.96 -18.57 1.89
N SER A 135 9.88 -18.92 1.02
CA SER A 135 9.97 -20.22 0.35
C SER A 135 10.78 -21.27 1.12
N SER A 136 11.41 -20.91 2.25
CA SER A 136 12.25 -21.82 3.04
C SER A 136 11.44 -22.52 4.13
N PHE A 137 11.11 -23.79 3.96
CA PHE A 137 10.33 -24.60 4.93
C PHE A 137 11.19 -25.25 6.02
N GLY A 138 12.52 -25.00 6.01
CA GLY A 138 13.45 -25.54 6.99
C GLY A 138 14.05 -26.89 6.58
N ALA A 139 14.62 -27.58 7.57
CA ALA A 139 15.23 -28.91 7.36
C ALA A 139 14.88 -29.86 8.52
N ARG A 140 14.81 -31.16 8.21
CA ARG A 140 14.65 -32.24 9.18
C ARG A 140 15.68 -33.35 8.87
N ASP A 141 16.43 -33.80 9.88
CA ASP A 141 17.48 -34.81 9.76
C ASP A 141 18.51 -34.50 8.64
N GLY A 142 18.89 -33.23 8.51
CA GLY A 142 19.84 -32.73 7.50
C GLY A 142 19.28 -32.66 6.08
N LYS A 143 18.00 -32.95 5.87
CA LYS A 143 17.33 -32.82 4.57
C LYS A 143 16.41 -31.59 4.55
N GLN A 144 16.47 -30.84 3.48
CA GLN A 144 15.55 -29.70 3.28
C GLN A 144 14.10 -30.19 3.13
N ILE A 145 13.19 -29.51 3.84
CA ILE A 145 11.75 -29.68 3.70
C ILE A 145 11.32 -28.90 2.46
N ARG A 146 10.52 -29.52 1.59
CA ARG A 146 10.12 -28.96 0.29
C ARG A 146 8.63 -28.62 0.22
N SER A 147 7.87 -28.93 1.27
CA SER A 147 6.44 -28.65 1.30
C SER A 147 6.03 -28.02 2.63
N VAL A 148 4.99 -27.20 2.57
CA VAL A 148 4.43 -26.53 3.74
C VAL A 148 3.74 -27.51 4.70
N GLU A 149 3.29 -28.67 4.20
CA GLU A 149 2.64 -29.73 4.97
C GLU A 149 3.62 -30.42 5.92
N ASP A 150 4.89 -30.53 5.52
CA ASP A 150 5.96 -31.15 6.30
C ASP A 150 6.67 -30.19 7.24
N GLU A 151 6.37 -28.88 7.12
CA GLU A 151 6.95 -27.81 7.95
C GLU A 151 6.41 -27.87 9.39
N SER A 152 7.29 -27.72 10.40
CA SER A 152 6.81 -27.64 11.78
C SER A 152 6.04 -26.33 12.04
N PRO A 153 5.04 -26.35 12.95
CA PRO A 153 4.27 -25.16 13.30
C PRO A 153 5.15 -23.98 13.79
N GLU A 154 6.20 -24.29 14.58
CA GLU A 154 7.11 -23.30 15.14
C GLU A 154 7.97 -22.65 14.04
N HIS A 155 8.46 -23.46 13.10
CA HIS A 155 9.21 -22.94 11.95
C HIS A 155 8.32 -22.08 11.06
N ARG A 156 7.11 -22.55 10.75
CA ARG A 156 6.10 -21.80 9.99
C ARG A 156 5.80 -20.43 10.61
N GLN A 157 5.55 -20.39 11.91
CA GLN A 157 5.30 -19.14 12.63
C GLN A 157 6.48 -18.18 12.49
N LYS A 158 7.71 -18.65 12.70
CA LYS A 158 8.93 -17.85 12.56
C LYS A 158 9.12 -17.34 11.13
N ARG A 159 8.97 -18.21 10.13
CA ARG A 159 9.08 -17.88 8.71
C ARG A 159 8.07 -16.79 8.31
N VAL A 160 6.80 -16.97 8.64
CA VAL A 160 5.74 -16.00 8.37
C VAL A 160 6.06 -14.65 9.02
N GLN A 161 6.43 -14.63 10.31
CA GLN A 161 6.78 -13.39 10.99
C GLN A 161 7.99 -12.69 10.38
N GLN A 162 8.99 -13.45 9.94
CA GLN A 162 10.16 -12.88 9.27
C GLN A 162 9.80 -12.28 7.91
N SER A 163 8.99 -12.96 7.11
CA SER A 163 8.52 -12.45 5.82
C SER A 163 7.69 -11.17 5.98
N LEU A 164 6.76 -11.14 6.95
CA LEU A 164 5.97 -9.93 7.25
C LEU A 164 6.85 -8.74 7.64
N ARG A 165 7.88 -8.96 8.49
CA ARG A 165 8.82 -7.88 8.86
C ARG A 165 9.65 -7.37 7.71
N ARG A 166 9.79 -8.14 6.64
CA ARG A 166 10.52 -7.79 5.42
C ARG A 166 9.63 -7.25 4.30
N GLY A 167 8.36 -6.94 4.60
CA GLY A 167 7.46 -6.29 3.66
C GLY A 167 6.44 -7.19 2.97
N TRP A 168 6.43 -8.51 3.24
CA TRP A 168 5.40 -9.39 2.68
C TRP A 168 4.00 -8.98 3.18
N ARG A 169 3.08 -8.69 2.26
CA ARG A 169 1.68 -8.39 2.55
C ARG A 169 0.85 -9.66 2.40
N SER A 170 0.53 -10.26 3.52
CA SER A 170 -0.19 -11.54 3.57
C SER A 170 -1.71 -11.33 3.56
N PRO A 171 -2.46 -12.12 2.77
CA PRO A 171 -3.93 -12.03 2.78
C PRO A 171 -4.57 -12.45 4.10
N THR A 172 -3.84 -13.16 4.97
CA THR A 172 -4.34 -13.65 6.25
C THR A 172 -3.75 -12.95 7.46
N HIS A 173 -2.51 -12.46 7.39
CA HIS A 173 -1.78 -11.90 8.52
C HIS A 173 -1.64 -10.37 8.45
N SER A 174 -1.79 -9.79 7.27
CA SER A 174 -1.73 -8.34 7.05
C SER A 174 -2.78 -7.89 6.02
N THR A 175 -4.02 -8.33 6.23
CA THR A 175 -5.13 -8.07 5.29
C THR A 175 -5.28 -6.59 4.97
N VAL A 176 -5.23 -5.70 5.97
CA VAL A 176 -5.39 -4.26 5.77
C VAL A 176 -4.28 -3.74 4.87
N ALA A 177 -3.02 -4.07 5.16
CA ALA A 177 -1.88 -3.66 4.36
C ALA A 177 -1.96 -4.16 2.92
N LEU A 178 -2.46 -5.40 2.70
CA LEU A 178 -2.64 -5.96 1.37
C LEU A 178 -3.71 -5.17 0.59
N VAL A 179 -4.93 -5.08 1.12
CA VAL A 179 -6.04 -4.46 0.38
C VAL A 179 -5.93 -2.93 0.30
N ASN A 180 -5.08 -2.32 1.14
CA ASN A 180 -4.73 -0.92 1.04
C ASN A 180 -4.10 -0.58 -0.32
N GLN A 181 -3.39 -1.52 -0.94
CA GLN A 181 -2.77 -1.32 -2.26
C GLN A 181 -3.80 -1.00 -3.35
N CYS A 182 -4.99 -1.60 -3.30
CA CYS A 182 -6.06 -1.27 -4.24
C CYS A 182 -6.36 0.23 -4.29
N PHE A 183 -6.29 0.90 -3.14
CA PHE A 183 -6.64 2.31 -3.02
C PHE A 183 -5.54 3.25 -3.52
N LEU A 184 -4.30 2.80 -3.60
CA LEU A 184 -3.19 3.63 -4.09
C LEU A 184 -3.33 3.92 -5.59
N CYS A 185 -3.80 2.94 -6.37
CA CYS A 185 -4.01 3.09 -7.81
C CYS A 185 -5.48 3.45 -8.13
N HIS A 186 -6.45 2.78 -7.53
CA HIS A 186 -7.87 2.90 -7.89
C HIS A 186 -8.60 4.09 -7.26
N LEU A 187 -7.92 4.99 -6.58
CA LEU A 187 -8.53 6.22 -6.04
C LEU A 187 -8.56 7.37 -7.06
N GLY A 188 -7.64 7.36 -8.01
CA GLY A 188 -7.22 8.52 -8.79
C GLY A 188 -6.08 9.21 -8.04
N PRO A 189 -4.85 9.16 -8.57
CA PRO A 189 -3.65 9.43 -7.76
C PRO A 189 -3.54 10.88 -7.30
N ASP A 190 -3.81 11.83 -8.17
CA ASP A 190 -3.74 13.24 -7.82
C ASP A 190 -4.69 14.12 -8.66
N GLU A 191 -4.65 15.42 -8.35
CA GLU A 191 -5.53 16.38 -8.96
C GLU A 191 -5.15 16.72 -10.41
N GLU A 192 -3.86 16.78 -10.73
CA GLU A 192 -3.34 17.15 -12.05
C GLU A 192 -3.76 16.11 -13.09
N ILE A 193 -3.52 14.83 -12.80
CA ILE A 193 -3.89 13.73 -13.69
C ILE A 193 -5.40 13.73 -13.99
N VAL A 194 -6.22 14.03 -12.97
CA VAL A 194 -7.69 13.98 -13.11
C VAL A 194 -8.25 15.27 -13.70
N ASN A 195 -7.80 16.44 -13.22
CA ASN A 195 -8.41 17.71 -13.61
C ASN A 195 -7.85 18.25 -14.93
N ASP A 196 -6.55 18.06 -15.18
CA ASP A 196 -5.85 18.60 -16.34
C ASP A 196 -5.67 17.51 -17.41
N GLY A 197 -5.23 16.30 -17.06
CA GLY A 197 -5.06 15.19 -17.99
C GLY A 197 -6.36 14.44 -18.36
N GLY A 198 -7.50 14.75 -17.74
CA GLY A 198 -8.76 14.09 -18.07
C GLY A 198 -8.88 12.63 -17.62
N HIS A 199 -7.90 12.09 -16.91
CA HIS A 199 -7.94 10.73 -16.38
C HIS A 199 -9.17 10.52 -15.47
N MET A 200 -9.73 9.32 -15.45
CA MET A 200 -10.85 9.02 -14.56
C MET A 200 -10.51 9.31 -13.08
N ALA A 201 -11.47 9.85 -12.35
CA ALA A 201 -11.30 10.22 -10.94
C ALA A 201 -11.43 9.00 -10.00
N GLY A 202 -10.77 7.90 -10.34
CA GLY A 202 -10.71 6.66 -9.59
C GLY A 202 -11.92 5.73 -9.77
N SER A 203 -11.70 4.47 -9.49
CA SER A 203 -12.70 3.40 -9.60
C SER A 203 -13.65 3.35 -8.40
N ARG A 204 -14.81 2.76 -8.61
CA ARG A 204 -15.77 2.48 -7.54
C ARG A 204 -15.36 1.20 -6.80
N ILE A 205 -14.49 1.33 -5.80
CA ILE A 205 -13.93 0.19 -5.07
C ILE A 205 -15.02 -0.57 -4.29
N ASP A 206 -15.10 -1.88 -4.53
CA ASP A 206 -15.83 -2.82 -3.69
C ASP A 206 -15.01 -4.12 -3.56
N LEU A 207 -14.27 -4.25 -2.46
CA LEU A 207 -13.34 -5.36 -2.24
C LEU A 207 -14.01 -6.73 -2.31
N VAL A 208 -15.26 -6.85 -1.89
CA VAL A 208 -15.98 -8.14 -1.94
C VAL A 208 -16.27 -8.52 -3.38
N SER A 209 -16.71 -7.56 -4.19
CA SER A 209 -17.00 -7.75 -5.61
C SER A 209 -15.73 -8.12 -6.39
N TRP A 210 -14.64 -7.39 -6.16
CA TRP A 210 -13.37 -7.58 -6.86
C TRP A 210 -12.69 -8.88 -6.46
N LEU A 211 -12.52 -9.13 -5.15
CA LEU A 211 -11.90 -10.36 -4.64
C LEU A 211 -12.76 -11.63 -4.81
N SER A 212 -13.97 -11.49 -5.33
CA SER A 212 -14.80 -12.62 -5.79
C SER A 212 -14.69 -12.86 -7.30
N GLY A 213 -14.11 -11.92 -8.06
CA GLY A 213 -14.03 -11.88 -9.51
C GLY A 213 -12.70 -12.34 -10.09
N GLU A 214 -12.26 -11.65 -11.14
CA GLU A 214 -11.09 -12.03 -11.93
C GLU A 214 -9.78 -12.06 -11.14
N ILE A 215 -9.61 -11.18 -10.15
CA ILE A 215 -8.41 -11.16 -9.31
C ILE A 215 -8.41 -12.22 -8.20
N ARG A 216 -9.46 -13.06 -8.11
CA ARG A 216 -9.52 -14.15 -7.14
C ARG A 216 -8.54 -15.27 -7.50
N HIS A 217 -7.61 -15.59 -6.59
CA HIS A 217 -6.61 -16.66 -6.75
C HIS A 217 -6.31 -17.37 -5.40
N ASN A 218 -7.33 -18.04 -4.85
CA ASN A 218 -7.29 -18.68 -3.53
C ASN A 218 -6.83 -20.14 -3.57
N PHE A 219 -6.04 -20.60 -4.54
CA PHE A 219 -5.71 -22.00 -4.75
C PHE A 219 -4.91 -22.62 -3.61
N GLN A 220 -3.96 -21.88 -3.05
CA GLN A 220 -3.13 -22.36 -1.93
C GLN A 220 -3.91 -22.47 -0.60
N ARG A 221 -4.94 -21.65 -0.41
CA ARG A 221 -5.69 -21.59 0.86
C ARG A 221 -6.52 -22.83 1.12
N THR A 222 -6.94 -23.55 0.10
CA THR A 222 -7.84 -24.71 0.21
C THR A 222 -7.11 -26.01 0.39
N GLY A 223 -5.80 -26.04 0.12
CA GLY A 223 -5.03 -27.30 0.08
C GLY A 223 -5.49 -28.28 -1.02
N GLN A 224 -6.54 -27.90 -1.78
CA GLN A 224 -7.14 -28.75 -2.82
C GLN A 224 -6.86 -28.20 -4.23
N GLY A 225 -6.18 -27.06 -4.32
CA GLY A 225 -5.86 -26.42 -5.59
C GLY A 225 -7.06 -25.85 -6.33
N GLU A 226 -8.16 -25.60 -5.64
CA GLU A 226 -9.35 -24.92 -6.16
C GLU A 226 -9.31 -23.44 -5.85
N ASN A 227 -9.78 -22.60 -6.78
CA ASN A 227 -9.96 -21.17 -6.54
C ASN A 227 -11.21 -20.93 -5.67
N ALA A 228 -11.06 -21.13 -4.36
CA ALA A 228 -12.17 -21.08 -3.43
C ALA A 228 -12.81 -19.68 -3.34
N PRO A 229 -14.15 -19.59 -3.28
CA PRO A 229 -14.84 -18.34 -3.02
C PRO A 229 -14.54 -17.81 -1.60
N LEU A 230 -14.76 -16.51 -1.42
CA LEU A 230 -14.70 -15.91 -0.09
C LEU A 230 -15.76 -16.51 0.83
N THR A 231 -15.38 -16.87 2.06
CA THR A 231 -16.36 -17.29 3.07
C THR A 231 -17.25 -16.11 3.48
N PRO A 232 -18.45 -16.36 4.02
CA PRO A 232 -19.33 -15.29 4.53
C PRO A 232 -18.64 -14.38 5.54
N GLU A 233 -17.86 -14.95 6.46
CA GLU A 233 -17.10 -14.23 7.48
C GLU A 233 -16.07 -13.29 6.82
N ARG A 234 -15.33 -13.79 5.85
CA ARG A 234 -14.33 -13.00 5.13
C ARG A 234 -14.96 -11.86 4.33
N ARG A 235 -16.13 -12.10 3.72
CA ARG A 235 -16.89 -11.05 2.99
C ARG A 235 -17.32 -9.92 3.94
N ARG A 236 -17.77 -10.24 5.16
CA ARG A 236 -18.15 -9.25 6.18
C ARG A 236 -16.98 -8.38 6.59
N ILE A 237 -15.83 -9.00 6.86
CA ILE A 237 -14.58 -8.29 7.20
C ILE A 237 -14.12 -7.38 6.06
N LEU A 238 -14.05 -7.90 4.84
CA LEU A 238 -13.63 -7.14 3.67
C LEU A 238 -14.58 -5.99 3.33
N HIS A 239 -15.88 -6.15 3.55
CA HIS A 239 -16.85 -5.09 3.35
C HIS A 239 -16.57 -3.90 4.28
N ILE A 240 -16.38 -4.16 5.58
CA ILE A 240 -16.12 -3.09 6.56
C ILE A 240 -14.75 -2.46 6.32
N ILE A 241 -13.70 -3.27 6.12
CA ILE A 241 -12.34 -2.75 5.82
C ILE A 241 -12.38 -1.90 4.56
N GLY A 242 -12.99 -2.38 3.47
CA GLY A 242 -13.06 -1.67 2.21
C GLY A 242 -13.76 -0.32 2.32
N ARG A 243 -14.92 -0.25 3.00
CA ARG A 243 -15.63 1.03 3.21
C ARG A 243 -14.83 1.98 4.10
N SER A 244 -14.13 1.46 5.08
CA SER A 244 -13.31 2.27 5.99
C SER A 244 -12.07 2.85 5.31
N LEU A 245 -11.36 2.04 4.52
CA LEU A 245 -10.22 2.50 3.72
C LEU A 245 -10.66 3.47 2.62
N ASP A 246 -11.82 3.27 2.00
CA ASP A 246 -12.38 4.21 1.01
C ASP A 246 -12.63 5.60 1.62
N VAL A 247 -13.08 5.66 2.89
CA VAL A 247 -13.19 6.93 3.64
C VAL A 247 -11.81 7.50 3.97
N GLU A 248 -10.90 6.67 4.47
CA GLU A 248 -9.53 7.08 4.82
C GLU A 248 -8.81 7.73 3.64
N HIS A 249 -8.72 6.97 2.53
CA HIS A 249 -8.03 7.43 1.33
C HIS A 249 -8.73 8.63 0.68
N GLY A 250 -10.07 8.66 0.70
CA GLY A 250 -10.80 9.85 0.29
C GLY A 250 -10.40 11.09 1.08
N ILE A 251 -10.25 10.95 2.41
CA ILE A 251 -9.79 12.05 3.28
C ILE A 251 -8.31 12.41 2.99
N ARG A 252 -7.44 11.44 2.72
CA ARG A 252 -6.06 11.71 2.29
C ARG A 252 -6.04 12.49 0.99
N GLY A 253 -6.82 12.09 0.00
CA GLY A 253 -6.94 12.83 -1.26
C GLY A 253 -7.42 14.27 -1.08
N LEU A 254 -8.32 14.56 -0.12
CA LEU A 254 -8.70 15.94 0.20
C LEU A 254 -7.51 16.80 0.66
N THR A 255 -6.43 16.23 1.16
CA THR A 255 -5.23 16.97 1.52
C THR A 255 -4.40 17.38 0.31
N GLU A 256 -4.59 16.72 -0.81
CA GLU A 256 -3.91 16.98 -2.07
C GLU A 256 -4.75 17.82 -3.06
N ALA A 257 -6.06 18.00 -2.78
CA ALA A 257 -6.94 18.82 -3.60
C ALA A 257 -6.67 20.31 -3.40
N TYR A 258 -6.40 21.04 -4.48
CA TYR A 258 -6.10 22.47 -4.49
C TYR A 258 -7.23 23.32 -5.07
N SER A 259 -8.05 22.72 -5.93
CA SER A 259 -9.11 23.42 -6.67
C SER A 259 -10.45 22.70 -6.59
N GLU A 260 -11.50 23.39 -7.00
CA GLU A 260 -12.81 22.80 -7.25
C GLU A 260 -12.79 22.14 -8.63
N GLY A 261 -12.86 20.79 -8.68
CA GLY A 261 -12.75 20.05 -9.93
C GLY A 261 -13.34 18.65 -9.86
N PRO A 262 -13.18 17.85 -10.93
CA PRO A 262 -13.60 16.44 -10.95
C PRO A 262 -12.97 15.64 -9.82
N PHE A 263 -11.68 15.85 -9.52
CA PHE A 263 -10.95 15.20 -8.45
C PHE A 263 -11.63 15.39 -7.09
N LEU A 264 -11.80 16.65 -6.66
CA LEU A 264 -12.45 16.96 -5.37
C LEU A 264 -13.88 16.42 -5.30
N ARG A 265 -14.65 16.53 -6.39
CA ARG A 265 -16.02 15.99 -6.44
C ARG A 265 -16.04 14.47 -6.25
N SER A 266 -15.14 13.75 -6.91
CA SER A 266 -15.03 12.30 -6.79
C SER A 266 -14.69 11.87 -5.36
N LEU A 267 -13.71 12.53 -4.72
CA LEU A 267 -13.34 12.26 -3.33
C LEU A 267 -14.53 12.46 -2.38
N ASN A 268 -15.28 13.55 -2.54
CA ASN A 268 -16.44 13.82 -1.71
C ASN A 268 -17.54 12.77 -1.88
N LEU A 269 -17.87 12.39 -3.11
CA LEU A 269 -18.86 11.34 -3.40
C LEU A 269 -18.42 9.98 -2.84
N ARG A 270 -17.14 9.65 -2.92
CA ARG A 270 -16.54 8.44 -2.37
C ARG A 270 -16.71 8.38 -0.85
N ILE A 271 -16.29 9.43 -0.15
CA ILE A 271 -16.41 9.54 1.31
C ILE A 271 -17.88 9.45 1.72
N GLU A 272 -18.78 10.18 1.06
CA GLU A 272 -20.21 10.19 1.38
C GLU A 272 -20.84 8.82 1.24
N ARG A 273 -20.58 8.12 0.12
CA ARG A 273 -21.09 6.78 -0.14
C ARG A 273 -20.61 5.79 0.91
N SER A 274 -19.30 5.76 1.18
CA SER A 274 -18.73 4.78 2.10
C SER A 274 -19.08 5.06 3.56
N LEU A 275 -19.21 6.32 3.97
CA LEU A 275 -19.79 6.70 5.25
C LEU A 275 -21.26 6.27 5.37
N GLY A 276 -22.03 6.41 4.29
CA GLY A 276 -23.41 5.93 4.24
C GLY A 276 -23.51 4.42 4.52
N GLU A 277 -22.62 3.62 3.94
CA GLU A 277 -22.57 2.17 4.19
C GLU A 277 -22.10 1.87 5.62
N LEU A 278 -21.07 2.53 6.12
CA LEU A 278 -20.61 2.34 7.51
C LEU A 278 -21.69 2.72 8.53
N LYS A 279 -22.49 3.75 8.27
CA LYS A 279 -23.65 4.10 9.12
C LYS A 279 -24.71 2.99 9.15
N LYS A 280 -24.97 2.33 8.01
CA LYS A 280 -25.86 1.16 7.96
C LYS A 280 -25.30 -0.01 8.76
N VAL A 281 -23.99 -0.26 8.69
CA VAL A 281 -23.30 -1.28 9.52
C VAL A 281 -23.44 -0.91 11.00
N SER A 282 -23.13 0.32 11.38
CA SER A 282 -23.20 0.80 12.77
C SER A 282 -24.61 0.71 13.35
N ALA A 283 -25.66 0.91 12.53
CA ALA A 283 -27.05 0.77 12.96
C ALA A 283 -27.45 -0.68 13.27
N LYS A 284 -26.70 -1.68 12.80
CA LYS A 284 -26.97 -3.11 12.97
C LYS A 284 -25.98 -3.82 13.91
N THR A 285 -24.90 -3.15 14.28
CA THR A 285 -23.81 -3.75 15.06
C THR A 285 -23.35 -2.83 16.18
N ASP A 286 -22.69 -3.41 17.18
CA ASP A 286 -22.09 -2.63 18.30
C ASP A 286 -20.56 -2.51 18.13
N LEU A 287 -20.12 -2.14 16.91
CA LEU A 287 -18.69 -1.99 16.56
C LEU A 287 -18.20 -0.60 16.94
N ASN A 288 -17.39 -0.51 18.00
CA ASN A 288 -16.80 0.74 18.46
C ASN A 288 -15.88 1.36 17.40
N GLU A 289 -15.10 0.52 16.72
CA GLU A 289 -14.16 0.93 15.68
C GLU A 289 -14.90 1.62 14.53
N VAL A 290 -16.04 1.08 14.09
CA VAL A 290 -16.86 1.67 13.01
C VAL A 290 -17.47 3.00 13.45
N ARG A 291 -17.97 3.09 14.68
CA ARG A 291 -18.49 4.36 15.23
C ARG A 291 -17.43 5.45 15.31
N GLU A 292 -16.20 5.07 15.73
CA GLU A 292 -15.09 6.02 15.80
C GLU A 292 -14.66 6.49 14.41
N ILE A 293 -14.58 5.59 13.41
CA ILE A 293 -14.30 5.96 12.02
C ILE A 293 -15.32 7.00 11.50
N ILE A 294 -16.61 6.74 11.70
CA ILE A 294 -17.67 7.67 11.29
C ILE A 294 -17.48 9.03 11.97
N ARG A 295 -17.31 9.04 13.31
CA ARG A 295 -17.12 10.25 14.10
C ARG A 295 -15.90 11.07 13.63
N LEU A 296 -14.78 10.40 13.36
CA LEU A 296 -13.56 11.04 12.87
C LEU A 296 -13.77 11.66 11.49
N ALA A 297 -14.34 10.93 10.56
CA ALA A 297 -14.56 11.38 9.19
C ALA A 297 -15.52 12.59 9.11
N GLU A 298 -16.51 12.67 9.99
CA GLU A 298 -17.45 13.81 10.07
C GLU A 298 -16.79 15.11 10.56
N THR A 299 -15.59 15.05 11.14
CA THR A 299 -14.84 16.25 11.56
C THR A 299 -14.06 16.92 10.44
N VAL A 300 -13.93 16.29 9.26
CA VAL A 300 -13.11 16.78 8.16
C VAL A 300 -13.94 17.65 7.20
N PRO A 301 -13.54 18.94 6.98
CA PRO A 301 -14.17 19.78 5.96
C PRO A 301 -13.89 19.22 4.55
N ARG A 302 -14.92 19.17 3.71
CA ARG A 302 -14.87 18.59 2.37
C ARG A 302 -14.76 19.65 1.29
N LYS A 303 -13.65 20.42 1.30
CA LYS A 303 -13.38 21.50 0.34
C LYS A 303 -11.91 21.59 0.01
N ALA A 304 -11.60 22.07 -1.20
CA ALA A 304 -10.23 22.33 -1.65
C ALA A 304 -9.52 23.38 -0.78
N GLY A 305 -8.20 23.31 -0.71
CA GLY A 305 -7.34 24.30 -0.07
C GLY A 305 -7.63 24.55 1.40
N GLY A 306 -8.45 23.73 2.02
CA GLY A 306 -8.88 23.92 3.39
C GLY A 306 -7.71 23.96 4.37
N GLY A 307 -7.60 25.03 5.18
CA GLY A 307 -6.61 25.21 6.26
C GLY A 307 -6.63 24.13 7.34
N GLY A 308 -6.89 22.89 6.92
CA GLY A 308 -7.01 21.70 7.73
C GLY A 308 -6.21 20.49 7.22
N ARG A 309 -5.32 20.64 6.21
CA ARG A 309 -4.54 19.51 5.64
C ARG A 309 -3.87 18.65 6.69
N VAL A 310 -3.10 19.26 7.59
CA VAL A 310 -2.42 18.52 8.68
C VAL A 310 -3.44 17.81 9.57
N LYS A 311 -4.56 18.44 9.89
CA LYS A 311 -5.64 17.84 10.68
C LYS A 311 -6.31 16.69 9.91
N ALA A 312 -6.60 16.87 8.63
CA ALA A 312 -7.22 15.85 7.79
C ALA A 312 -6.31 14.61 7.68
N ARG A 313 -5.00 14.79 7.44
CA ARG A 313 -4.02 13.69 7.41
C ARG A 313 -3.98 12.94 8.76
N SER A 314 -3.92 13.67 9.87
CA SER A 314 -3.97 13.06 11.21
C SER A 314 -5.29 12.31 11.46
N VAL A 315 -6.41 12.79 10.94
CA VAL A 315 -7.69 12.07 11.02
C VAL A 315 -7.64 10.79 10.19
N ALA A 316 -7.10 10.82 8.98
CA ALA A 316 -6.92 9.65 8.14
C ALA A 316 -6.04 8.58 8.84
N ASP A 317 -4.92 8.99 9.46
CA ASP A 317 -4.05 8.07 10.22
C ASP A 317 -4.77 7.42 11.39
N ARG A 318 -5.64 8.16 12.07
CA ARG A 318 -6.47 7.62 13.15
C ARG A 318 -7.52 6.66 12.62
N ILE A 319 -8.14 6.95 11.47
CA ILE A 319 -9.07 6.03 10.81
C ILE A 319 -8.33 4.74 10.45
N HIS A 320 -7.15 4.83 9.87
CA HIS A 320 -6.31 3.65 9.58
C HIS A 320 -6.09 2.77 10.81
N SER A 321 -5.73 3.40 11.93
CA SER A 321 -5.53 2.71 13.20
C SER A 321 -6.80 2.00 13.71
N GLU A 322 -8.00 2.56 13.44
CA GLU A 322 -9.27 1.90 13.77
C GLU A 322 -9.54 0.71 12.85
N VAL A 323 -9.18 0.81 11.56
CA VAL A 323 -9.31 -0.29 10.58
C VAL A 323 -8.43 -1.46 11.00
N GLU A 324 -7.18 -1.20 11.38
CA GLU A 324 -6.26 -2.22 11.90
C GLU A 324 -6.78 -2.86 13.19
N ARG A 325 -7.32 -2.07 14.12
CA ARG A 325 -7.93 -2.59 15.35
C ARG A 325 -9.14 -3.47 15.06
N PHE A 326 -10.01 -3.06 14.14
CA PHE A 326 -11.12 -3.85 13.68
C PHE A 326 -10.67 -5.19 13.10
N ALA A 327 -9.70 -5.16 12.18
CA ALA A 327 -9.18 -6.36 11.52
C ALA A 327 -8.50 -7.34 12.49
N ALA A 328 -7.83 -6.83 13.53
CA ALA A 328 -7.18 -7.65 14.55
C ALA A 328 -8.17 -8.30 15.55
N LYS A 329 -9.33 -7.67 15.76
CA LYS A 329 -10.27 -8.07 16.82
C LYS A 329 -11.40 -8.95 16.30
N HIS A 330 -11.79 -8.81 15.04
CA HIS A 330 -12.99 -9.44 14.50
C HIS A 330 -12.66 -10.42 13.37
N ASP A 331 -13.28 -11.59 13.40
CA ASP A 331 -13.16 -12.63 12.36
C ASP A 331 -14.39 -12.70 11.43
N GLY A 332 -15.43 -11.90 11.70
CA GLY A 332 -16.67 -11.84 10.93
C GLY A 332 -17.76 -12.83 11.38
N SER A 333 -17.47 -13.77 12.29
CA SER A 333 -18.44 -14.78 12.73
C SER A 333 -19.69 -14.17 13.37
N GLN A 334 -19.51 -13.09 14.15
CA GLN A 334 -20.59 -12.39 14.86
C GLN A 334 -21.29 -11.32 14.02
N LEU A 335 -20.95 -11.18 12.73
CA LEU A 335 -21.41 -10.09 11.90
C LEU A 335 -22.46 -10.50 10.84
N ALA A 336 -23.14 -11.64 11.00
CA ALA A 336 -24.12 -12.13 10.02
C ALA A 336 -25.26 -11.14 9.75
N VAL A 337 -25.57 -10.28 10.70
CA VAL A 337 -26.63 -9.24 10.60
C VAL A 337 -26.37 -8.23 9.47
N ILE A 338 -25.10 -8.10 8.98
CA ILE A 338 -24.76 -7.20 7.88
C ILE A 338 -24.78 -7.87 6.50
N ASP A 339 -25.00 -9.18 6.39
CA ASP A 339 -25.03 -9.89 5.10
C ASP A 339 -25.92 -9.20 4.04
N PRO A 340 -27.12 -8.67 4.38
CA PRO A 340 -27.95 -7.97 3.42
C PRO A 340 -27.36 -6.66 2.87
N LEU A 341 -26.31 -6.12 3.48
CA LEU A 341 -25.61 -4.91 3.03
C LEU A 341 -24.47 -5.23 2.05
N ILE A 342 -24.06 -6.49 1.99
CA ILE A 342 -22.88 -6.91 1.21
C ILE A 342 -23.31 -7.27 -0.21
N THR A 343 -22.59 -6.71 -1.19
CA THR A 343 -22.86 -7.00 -2.60
C THR A 343 -22.71 -8.48 -2.92
N THR A 344 -23.57 -8.97 -3.80
CA THR A 344 -23.42 -10.29 -4.45
C THR A 344 -22.84 -10.18 -5.87
N ARG A 345 -22.62 -8.95 -6.36
CA ARG A 345 -22.03 -8.71 -7.67
C ARG A 345 -20.57 -9.19 -7.68
N VAL A 346 -20.15 -9.75 -8.79
CA VAL A 346 -18.78 -10.17 -9.07
C VAL A 346 -18.26 -9.35 -10.25
N VAL A 347 -17.03 -8.86 -10.19
CA VAL A 347 -16.37 -8.14 -11.27
C VAL A 347 -15.42 -9.09 -11.99
N GLY A 348 -15.59 -9.19 -13.32
CA GLY A 348 -14.85 -10.14 -14.13
C GLY A 348 -15.21 -11.60 -13.83
N ARG A 349 -14.46 -12.52 -14.40
CA ARG A 349 -14.66 -13.97 -14.24
C ARG A 349 -13.45 -14.59 -13.49
N PRO A 350 -13.68 -15.22 -12.34
CA PRO A 350 -12.58 -15.86 -11.62
C PRO A 350 -12.02 -17.05 -12.42
N SER A 351 -10.70 -17.17 -12.50
CA SER A 351 -10.03 -18.32 -13.10
C SER A 351 -10.39 -19.63 -12.39
N THR A 352 -10.53 -20.71 -13.14
CA THR A 352 -10.68 -22.07 -12.60
C THR A 352 -9.35 -22.73 -12.27
N GLY A 353 -8.23 -22.13 -12.72
CA GLY A 353 -6.86 -22.67 -12.58
C GLY A 353 -6.54 -23.81 -13.56
N ASN A 354 -7.43 -24.12 -14.49
CA ASN A 354 -7.26 -25.16 -15.52
C ASN A 354 -7.20 -24.58 -16.94
N GLU A 355 -7.28 -23.25 -17.04
CA GLU A 355 -7.24 -22.49 -18.30
C GLU A 355 -5.80 -22.27 -18.76
#